data_6ee2b7c6d9bb9355155ac307f1a29de1
#
_entry.id   6ee2b7c6d9bb9355155ac307f1a29de1
#
_cell.length_a   1.000
_cell.length_b   1.000
_cell.length_c   1.000
_cell.angle_alpha   90.00
_cell.angle_beta   90.00
_cell.angle_gamma   90.00
#
_symmetry.space_group_name_H-M   'P 1'
#
loop_
_entity.id
_entity.type
_entity.pdbx_description
1 polymer ?
#
loop_
_entity_poly.entity_id
_entity_poly.type
_entity_poly.pdbx_seq_one_letter_code
_entity_poly.pdbx_strand_id
1 'polypeptide(L)'
;MRLEPDHRAIRKGGDSIMLDRSDHSHVGCVASVPIFRDLPHDTLMQLAAAVSQREFVRGALIASYGDPIDNLIVVARGRLRVVHASPSGREQIVREVGPGEFLGELGLVAAARYDGDVVAADDTQACMLSRDAVREAVLSSPEASMRLIESLARRLARAEQVMGDLGARDVGQRLAAELVRAARGACECSGRRESDTAILAGPWAEMAARLGTTPESLSRRLRAFEDEGLISRPFPEAEADSDRARRVVIVDLERLREIAGL
;
A
#
# COMPACT_ATOMS: atom_id res chain seq x y z
N MET A 1 -19.73 11.38 33.96
CA MET A 1 -18.86 10.22 34.08
C MET A 1 -18.24 10.01 32.70
N ARG A 2 -17.03 10.55 32.49
CA ARG A 2 -16.31 10.50 31.21
C ARG A 2 -15.61 9.16 31.13
N LEU A 3 -15.89 8.39 30.11
CA LEU A 3 -15.14 7.18 29.76
C LEU A 3 -13.90 7.64 28.97
N GLU A 4 -12.73 7.56 29.59
CA GLU A 4 -11.46 7.69 28.90
C GLU A 4 -11.21 6.45 28.04
N PRO A 5 -10.71 6.60 26.80
CA PRO A 5 -10.27 5.45 26.00
C PRO A 5 -8.96 4.88 26.59
N ASP A 6 -8.97 3.61 26.80
CA ASP A 6 -7.87 2.81 27.33
C ASP A 6 -6.69 2.76 26.34
N HIS A 7 -5.71 3.63 26.56
CA HIS A 7 -4.42 3.68 25.87
C HIS A 7 -3.44 2.67 26.48
N ARG A 8 -3.74 1.37 26.41
CA ARG A 8 -2.77 0.35 26.81
C ARG A 8 -2.46 -0.59 25.66
N ALA A 9 -1.38 -0.31 24.96
CA ALA A 9 -0.38 -1.27 24.48
C ALA A 9 0.73 -0.60 23.64
N ILE A 10 1.37 0.44 24.18
CA ILE A 10 2.71 0.79 23.67
C ILE A 10 3.70 -0.04 24.49
N ARG A 11 4.02 -1.22 24.03
CA ARG A 11 5.25 -1.90 24.46
C ARG A 11 6.42 -1.19 23.77
N LYS A 12 7.09 -0.30 24.48
CA LYS A 12 8.48 0.04 24.23
C LYS A 12 9.30 -1.22 24.49
N GLY A 13 9.47 -2.04 23.46
CA GLY A 13 10.37 -3.19 23.45
C GLY A 13 11.69 -2.74 22.85
N GLY A 14 12.55 -2.14 23.64
CA GLY A 14 13.97 -2.17 23.39
C GLY A 14 14.48 -3.57 23.72
N ASP A 15 14.54 -4.44 22.72
CA ASP A 15 15.41 -5.60 22.68
C ASP A 15 15.75 -5.83 21.22
N SER A 16 16.95 -5.35 20.86
CA SER A 16 17.60 -5.65 19.58
C SER A 16 17.91 -7.14 19.57
N ILE A 17 17.11 -7.93 18.87
CA ILE A 17 17.56 -9.22 18.39
C ILE A 17 18.56 -8.92 17.29
N MET A 18 19.85 -9.06 17.63
CA MET A 18 20.95 -9.08 16.66
C MET A 18 20.74 -10.31 15.77
N LEU A 19 20.10 -10.14 14.63
CA LEU A 19 20.15 -11.11 13.54
C LEU A 19 21.40 -10.84 12.70
N ASP A 20 22.09 -11.92 12.43
CA ASP A 20 23.34 -12.06 11.70
C ASP A 20 23.38 -11.19 10.43
N ARG A 21 24.36 -10.28 10.36
CA ARG A 21 24.59 -9.35 9.25
C ARG A 21 25.18 -10.10 8.07
N SER A 22 24.34 -10.68 7.22
CA SER A 22 24.81 -11.03 5.89
C SER A 22 24.75 -9.79 4.99
N ASP A 23 25.87 -9.13 4.79
CA ASP A 23 26.04 -7.89 3.99
C ASP A 23 25.40 -7.94 2.59
N HIS A 24 25.17 -9.13 2.06
CA HIS A 24 24.59 -9.35 0.72
C HIS A 24 23.08 -9.10 0.63
N SER A 25 22.34 -9.20 1.73
CA SER A 25 20.87 -9.00 1.73
C SER A 25 20.48 -7.52 1.63
N HIS A 26 21.28 -6.64 2.23
CA HIS A 26 21.03 -5.20 2.25
C HIS A 26 21.30 -4.53 0.90
N VAL A 27 22.33 -4.97 0.18
CA VAL A 27 22.63 -4.50 -1.19
C VAL A 27 21.48 -4.84 -2.13
N GLY A 28 20.93 -6.05 -2.03
CA GLY A 28 19.75 -6.46 -2.81
C GLY A 28 18.52 -5.60 -2.53
N CYS A 29 18.27 -5.27 -1.25
CA CYS A 29 17.17 -4.39 -0.86
C CYS A 29 17.33 -2.98 -1.46
N VAL A 30 18.53 -2.38 -1.34
CA VAL A 30 18.80 -1.05 -1.90
C VAL A 30 18.73 -1.07 -3.42
N ALA A 31 19.36 -2.05 -4.08
CA ALA A 31 19.39 -2.17 -5.54
C ALA A 31 18.00 -2.45 -6.16
N SER A 32 17.04 -3.00 -5.38
CA SER A 32 15.67 -3.22 -5.86
C SER A 32 14.87 -1.93 -6.03
N VAL A 33 15.30 -0.85 -5.37
CA VAL A 33 14.60 0.43 -5.42
C VAL A 33 14.89 1.15 -6.74
N PRO A 34 13.87 1.50 -7.53
CA PRO A 34 14.06 2.07 -8.86
C PRO A 34 14.95 3.32 -8.89
N ILE A 35 14.90 4.17 -7.86
CA ILE A 35 15.69 5.41 -7.79
C ILE A 35 17.20 5.16 -7.56
N PHE A 36 17.59 3.96 -7.14
CA PHE A 36 19.01 3.60 -6.86
C PHE A 36 19.65 2.76 -7.96
N ARG A 37 18.88 2.35 -8.98
CA ARG A 37 19.33 1.36 -9.98
C ARG A 37 20.61 1.75 -10.71
N ASP A 38 20.84 3.04 -10.95
CA ASP A 38 21.96 3.56 -11.73
C ASP A 38 23.01 4.26 -10.84
N LEU A 39 22.93 4.10 -9.51
CA LEU A 39 23.95 4.62 -8.62
C LEU A 39 25.26 3.84 -8.80
N PRO A 40 26.42 4.50 -8.67
CA PRO A 40 27.71 3.85 -8.61
C PRO A 40 27.75 2.76 -7.53
N HIS A 41 28.47 1.66 -7.81
CA HIS A 41 28.53 0.52 -6.88
C HIS A 41 28.98 0.93 -5.48
N ASP A 42 29.97 1.81 -5.36
CA ASP A 42 30.47 2.28 -4.07
C ASP A 42 29.38 3.05 -3.28
N THR A 43 28.57 3.85 -3.96
CA THR A 43 27.44 4.57 -3.35
C THR A 43 26.36 3.59 -2.90
N LEU A 44 26.06 2.56 -3.70
CA LEU A 44 25.14 1.49 -3.30
C LEU A 44 25.64 0.74 -2.07
N MET A 45 26.93 0.44 -1.99
CA MET A 45 27.53 -0.21 -0.82
C MET A 45 27.45 0.67 0.43
N GLN A 46 27.70 1.97 0.31
CA GLN A 46 27.56 2.93 1.42
C GLN A 46 26.12 3.00 1.92
N LEU A 47 25.13 3.08 1.01
CA LEU A 47 23.72 3.04 1.37
C LEU A 47 23.36 1.72 2.05
N ALA A 48 23.81 0.59 1.51
CA ALA A 48 23.55 -0.73 2.08
C ALA A 48 24.12 -0.89 3.49
N ALA A 49 25.29 -0.34 3.76
CA ALA A 49 25.90 -0.34 5.10
C ALA A 49 25.13 0.53 6.11
N ALA A 50 24.36 1.52 5.62
CA ALA A 50 23.54 2.40 6.45
C ALA A 50 22.09 1.90 6.62
N VAL A 51 21.72 0.75 6.02
CA VAL A 51 20.38 0.16 6.16
C VAL A 51 20.16 -0.38 7.57
N SER A 52 19.04 -0.03 8.15
CA SER A 52 18.48 -0.70 9.33
C SER A 52 17.25 -1.51 8.91
N GLN A 53 17.33 -2.82 8.94
CA GLN A 53 16.22 -3.68 8.63
C GLN A 53 15.31 -3.83 9.86
N ARG A 54 13.99 -3.76 9.64
CA ARG A 54 12.97 -3.92 10.70
C ARG A 54 11.85 -4.83 10.24
N GLU A 55 11.29 -5.55 11.20
CA GLU A 55 10.11 -6.39 11.02
C GLU A 55 8.94 -5.80 11.80
N PHE A 56 7.79 -5.80 11.16
CA PHE A 56 6.55 -5.27 11.71
C PHE A 56 5.47 -6.34 11.56
N VAL A 57 4.81 -6.66 12.65
CA VAL A 57 3.62 -7.51 12.61
C VAL A 57 2.45 -6.75 12.00
N ARG A 58 1.53 -7.45 11.40
CA ARG A 58 0.29 -6.86 10.86
C ARG A 58 -0.39 -5.95 11.88
N GLY A 59 -0.78 -4.77 11.45
CA GLY A 59 -1.41 -3.74 12.28
C GLY A 59 -0.44 -2.86 13.07
N ALA A 60 0.89 -3.13 13.02
CA ALA A 60 1.87 -2.29 13.70
C ALA A 60 1.89 -0.88 13.10
N LEU A 61 1.86 0.13 13.96
CA LEU A 61 2.05 1.54 13.60
C LEU A 61 3.56 1.82 13.44
N ILE A 62 3.95 2.33 12.29
CA ILE A 62 5.34 2.59 11.92
C ILE A 62 5.66 4.08 12.06
N ALA A 63 4.73 4.94 11.66
CA ALA A 63 4.80 6.39 11.84
C ALA A 63 3.38 6.95 11.99
N SER A 64 3.24 8.00 12.79
CA SER A 64 1.97 8.69 13.01
C SER A 64 1.82 9.91 12.10
N TYR A 65 0.57 10.31 11.86
CA TYR A 65 0.27 11.61 11.27
C TYR A 65 1.06 12.73 11.98
N GLY A 66 1.75 13.56 11.21
CA GLY A 66 2.53 14.68 11.72
C GLY A 66 3.95 14.35 12.18
N ASP A 67 4.35 13.08 12.26
CA ASP A 67 5.73 12.70 12.54
C ASP A 67 6.68 13.19 11.43
N PRO A 68 7.92 13.60 11.75
CA PRO A 68 8.89 14.00 10.75
C PRO A 68 9.30 12.79 9.87
N ILE A 69 9.52 13.06 8.59
CA ILE A 69 10.02 12.05 7.65
C ILE A 69 11.55 12.08 7.65
N ASP A 70 12.15 11.28 8.53
CA ASP A 70 13.61 11.20 8.70
C ASP A 70 14.23 9.97 8.01
N ASN A 71 13.40 9.07 7.48
CA ASN A 71 13.85 7.86 6.81
C ASN A 71 13.09 7.64 5.50
N LEU A 72 13.78 7.07 4.52
CA LEU A 72 13.17 6.36 3.41
C LEU A 72 12.90 4.92 3.85
N ILE A 73 11.67 4.49 3.76
CA ILE A 73 11.21 3.14 4.13
C ILE A 73 11.03 2.35 2.85
N VAL A 74 11.83 1.32 2.63
CA VAL A 74 11.74 0.41 1.48
C VAL A 74 11.12 -0.89 1.93
N VAL A 75 10.04 -1.32 1.30
CA VAL A 75 9.39 -2.59 1.61
C VAL A 75 10.13 -3.73 0.93
N ALA A 76 10.70 -4.64 1.72
CA ALA A 76 11.34 -5.86 1.22
C ALA A 76 10.31 -7.00 1.07
N ARG A 77 9.38 -7.12 2.02
CA ARG A 77 8.31 -8.12 2.03
C ARG A 77 7.09 -7.58 2.76
N GLY A 78 5.90 -8.06 2.41
CA GLY A 78 4.65 -7.58 2.99
C GLY A 78 4.19 -6.29 2.35
N ARG A 79 3.37 -5.50 3.05
CA ARG A 79 2.81 -4.23 2.56
C ARG A 79 2.63 -3.24 3.69
N LEU A 80 2.84 -1.96 3.38
CA LEU A 80 2.47 -0.83 4.22
C LEU A 80 1.26 -0.13 3.63
N ARG A 81 0.50 0.56 4.48
CA ARG A 81 -0.56 1.46 4.06
C ARG A 81 -0.46 2.79 4.77
N VAL A 82 -0.77 3.85 4.06
CA VAL A 82 -0.95 5.20 4.64
C VAL A 82 -2.43 5.41 4.81
N VAL A 83 -2.84 5.70 6.04
CA VAL A 83 -4.25 5.80 6.44
C VAL A 83 -4.53 7.21 6.95
N HIS A 84 -5.53 7.85 6.38
CA HIS A 84 -6.09 9.08 6.91
C HIS A 84 -7.31 8.77 7.76
N ALA A 85 -7.30 9.25 9.01
CA ALA A 85 -8.47 9.17 9.88
C ALA A 85 -9.26 10.49 9.78
N SER A 86 -10.55 10.40 9.50
CA SER A 86 -11.46 11.54 9.58
C SER A 86 -11.80 11.87 11.05
N PRO A 87 -12.26 13.09 11.35
CA PRO A 87 -12.74 13.44 12.70
C PRO A 87 -13.88 12.55 13.22
N SER A 88 -14.61 11.88 12.30
CA SER A 88 -15.67 10.92 12.64
C SER A 88 -15.14 9.51 12.91
N GLY A 89 -13.83 9.30 12.96
CA GLY A 89 -13.20 7.99 13.16
C GLY A 89 -13.21 7.09 11.93
N ARG A 90 -13.60 7.61 10.76
CA ARG A 90 -13.57 6.85 9.50
C ARG A 90 -12.15 6.87 8.94
N GLU A 91 -11.62 5.69 8.67
CA GLU A 91 -10.32 5.52 8.04
C GLU A 91 -10.46 5.45 6.51
N GLN A 92 -9.53 6.07 5.82
CA GLN A 92 -9.37 5.97 4.37
C GLN A 92 -7.91 5.60 4.05
N ILE A 93 -7.73 4.54 3.29
CA ILE A 93 -6.42 4.16 2.77
C ILE A 93 -6.14 5.05 1.55
N VAL A 94 -5.16 5.93 1.69
CA VAL A 94 -4.76 6.85 0.63
C VAL A 94 -3.60 6.30 -0.20
N ARG A 95 -2.85 5.34 0.36
CA ARG A 95 -1.73 4.70 -0.34
C ARG A 95 -1.43 3.33 0.23
N GLU A 96 -1.11 2.38 -0.66
CA GLU A 96 -0.46 1.11 -0.34
C GLU A 96 0.95 1.10 -0.94
N VAL A 97 1.89 0.47 -0.23
CA VAL A 97 3.31 0.36 -0.61
C VAL A 97 3.70 -1.10 -0.48
N GLY A 98 4.00 -1.72 -1.61
CA GLY A 98 4.35 -3.14 -1.70
C GLY A 98 5.86 -3.40 -1.85
N PRO A 99 6.27 -4.66 -2.03
CA PRO A 99 7.68 -5.03 -2.20
C PRO A 99 8.36 -4.28 -3.36
N GLY A 100 9.57 -3.76 -3.10
CA GLY A 100 10.32 -2.94 -4.05
C GLY A 100 9.85 -1.49 -4.15
N GLU A 101 8.75 -1.13 -3.50
CA GLU A 101 8.30 0.24 -3.38
C GLU A 101 8.83 0.89 -2.11
N PHE A 102 8.70 2.22 -2.02
CA PHE A 102 9.23 2.98 -0.89
C PHE A 102 8.29 4.12 -0.45
N LEU A 103 8.47 4.57 0.78
CA LEU A 103 7.76 5.66 1.43
C LEU A 103 8.77 6.61 2.08
N GLY A 104 8.42 7.90 2.18
CA GLY A 104 9.27 8.91 2.82
C GLY A 104 10.06 9.78 1.84
N GLU A 105 9.81 9.66 0.55
CA GLU A 105 10.48 10.43 -0.51
C GLU A 105 10.26 11.95 -0.42
N LEU A 106 9.15 12.40 0.15
CA LEU A 106 8.92 13.84 0.36
C LEU A 106 9.96 14.43 1.32
N GLY A 107 10.43 13.65 2.29
CA GLY A 107 11.51 14.04 3.18
C GLY A 107 12.85 14.29 2.47
N LEU A 108 13.07 13.71 1.29
CA LEU A 108 14.31 13.90 0.52
C LEU A 108 14.39 15.29 -0.12
N VAL A 109 13.25 15.85 -0.52
CA VAL A 109 13.20 17.13 -1.24
C VAL A 109 12.84 18.32 -0.35
N ALA A 110 12.12 18.09 0.75
CA ALA A 110 11.68 19.12 1.68
C ALA A 110 11.63 18.58 3.11
N ALA A 111 11.63 19.49 4.09
CA ALA A 111 11.28 19.13 5.47
C ALA A 111 9.78 18.79 5.49
N ALA A 112 9.46 17.51 5.39
CA ALA A 112 8.10 17.00 5.31
C ALA A 112 7.72 16.19 6.55
N ARG A 113 6.43 16.07 6.77
CA ARG A 113 5.83 15.23 7.81
C ARG A 113 4.89 14.22 7.17
N TYR A 114 4.66 13.10 7.84
CA TYR A 114 3.66 12.15 7.39
C TYR A 114 2.27 12.80 7.43
N ASP A 115 1.54 12.68 6.34
CA ASP A 115 0.18 13.19 6.16
C ASP A 115 -0.91 12.19 6.58
N GLY A 116 -0.51 11.00 7.01
CA GLY A 116 -1.35 9.94 7.54
C GLY A 116 -0.56 8.96 8.39
N ASP A 117 -1.25 8.08 9.08
CA ASP A 117 -0.64 7.00 9.84
C ASP A 117 -0.09 5.94 8.88
N VAL A 118 1.15 5.51 9.10
CA VAL A 118 1.79 4.42 8.34
C VAL A 118 1.67 3.13 9.14
N VAL A 119 0.92 2.18 8.60
CA VAL A 119 0.58 0.92 9.29
C VAL A 119 0.99 -0.27 8.43
N ALA A 120 1.46 -1.34 9.06
CA ALA A 120 1.72 -2.61 8.39
C ALA A 120 0.40 -3.30 8.04
N ALA A 121 0.13 -3.51 6.75
CA ALA A 121 -1.09 -4.21 6.29
C ALA A 121 -0.97 -5.73 6.47
N ASP A 122 0.24 -6.24 6.36
CA ASP A 122 0.63 -7.66 6.58
C ASP A 122 1.88 -7.69 7.46
N ASP A 123 2.34 -8.89 7.83
CA ASP A 123 3.68 -9.05 8.41
C ASP A 123 4.71 -8.55 7.40
N THR A 124 5.38 -7.47 7.75
CA THR A 124 6.17 -6.67 6.82
C THR A 124 7.62 -6.60 7.26
N GLN A 125 8.52 -6.80 6.31
CA GLN A 125 9.95 -6.56 6.46
C GLN A 125 10.32 -5.32 5.64
N ALA A 126 10.91 -4.33 6.28
CA ALA A 126 11.28 -3.07 5.65
C ALA A 126 12.72 -2.66 5.98
N CYS A 127 13.35 -2.03 5.00
CA CYS A 127 14.67 -1.42 5.13
C CYS A 127 14.49 0.08 5.37
N MET A 128 15.05 0.57 6.47
CA MET A 128 15.05 1.98 6.83
C MET A 128 16.40 2.60 6.42
N LEU A 129 16.36 3.61 5.58
CA LEU A 129 17.54 4.38 5.17
C LEU A 129 17.40 5.81 5.67
N SER A 130 18.46 6.36 6.27
CA SER A 130 18.40 7.74 6.74
C SER A 130 18.18 8.69 5.57
N ARG A 131 17.32 9.68 5.79
CA ARG A 131 17.00 10.73 4.80
C ARG A 131 18.25 11.37 4.24
N ASP A 132 19.20 11.72 5.11
CA ASP A 132 20.39 12.49 4.70
C ASP A 132 21.33 11.65 3.83
N ALA A 133 21.54 10.37 4.14
CA ALA A 133 22.34 9.47 3.31
C ALA A 133 21.71 9.25 1.93
N VAL A 134 20.39 9.04 1.87
CA VAL A 134 19.67 8.89 0.59
C VAL A 134 19.71 10.18 -0.20
N ARG A 135 19.51 11.33 0.45
CA ARG A 135 19.52 12.64 -0.20
C ARG A 135 20.89 12.93 -0.82
N GLU A 136 21.97 12.67 -0.10
CA GLU A 136 23.33 12.83 -0.60
C GLU A 136 23.57 11.93 -1.84
N ALA A 137 23.23 10.66 -1.77
CA ALA A 137 23.36 9.72 -2.88
C ALA A 137 22.54 10.13 -4.11
N VAL A 138 21.30 10.60 -3.93
CA VAL A 138 20.44 11.03 -5.04
C VAL A 138 20.97 12.33 -5.66
N LEU A 139 21.38 13.30 -4.85
CA LEU A 139 21.89 14.59 -5.35
C LEU A 139 23.25 14.47 -6.05
N SER A 140 24.05 13.45 -5.72
CA SER A 140 25.32 13.17 -6.40
C SER A 140 25.16 12.51 -7.78
N SER A 141 23.95 12.02 -8.13
CA SER A 141 23.64 11.35 -9.39
C SER A 141 22.45 12.03 -10.10
N PRO A 142 22.69 12.69 -11.25
CA PRO A 142 21.61 13.26 -12.05
C PRO A 142 20.57 12.22 -12.48
N GLU A 143 21.01 10.99 -12.76
CA GLU A 143 20.14 9.88 -13.17
C GLU A 143 19.21 9.46 -12.02
N ALA A 144 19.73 9.34 -10.80
CA ALA A 144 18.94 9.03 -9.61
C ALA A 144 17.96 10.16 -9.29
N SER A 145 18.37 11.42 -9.46
CA SER A 145 17.49 12.58 -9.31
C SER A 145 16.34 12.56 -10.32
N MET A 146 16.60 12.23 -11.59
CA MET A 146 15.54 12.10 -12.61
C MET A 146 14.59 10.96 -12.28
N ARG A 147 15.07 9.80 -11.81
CA ARG A 147 14.21 8.69 -11.39
C ARG A 147 13.34 9.04 -10.19
N LEU A 148 13.85 9.84 -9.26
CA LEU A 148 13.04 10.36 -8.15
C LEU A 148 11.91 11.24 -8.69
N ILE A 149 12.21 12.17 -9.60
CA ILE A 149 11.22 13.04 -10.25
C ILE A 149 10.17 12.20 -11.00
N GLU A 150 10.58 11.22 -11.79
CA GLU A 150 9.66 10.31 -12.48
C GLU A 150 8.76 9.53 -11.49
N SER A 151 9.33 9.09 -10.37
CA SER A 151 8.56 8.40 -9.32
C SER A 151 7.50 9.31 -8.71
N LEU A 152 7.86 10.56 -8.41
CA LEU A 152 6.93 11.57 -7.89
C LEU A 152 5.85 11.93 -8.91
N ALA A 153 6.23 12.10 -10.19
CA ALA A 153 5.27 12.38 -11.27
C ALA A 153 4.25 11.24 -11.44
N ARG A 154 4.70 9.99 -11.44
CA ARG A 154 3.79 8.81 -11.48
C ARG A 154 2.84 8.77 -10.29
N ARG A 155 3.31 9.18 -9.10
CA ARG A 155 2.44 9.25 -7.91
C ARG A 155 1.43 10.35 -7.99
N LEU A 156 1.83 11.52 -8.47
CA LEU A 156 0.91 12.64 -8.69
C LEU A 156 -0.20 12.23 -9.66
N ALA A 157 0.16 11.63 -10.79
CA ALA A 157 -0.83 11.16 -11.77
C ALA A 157 -1.80 10.12 -11.17
N ARG A 158 -1.31 9.19 -10.32
CA ARG A 158 -2.20 8.25 -9.60
C ARG A 158 -3.12 8.96 -8.62
N ALA A 159 -2.61 9.94 -7.86
CA ALA A 159 -3.43 10.70 -6.90
C ALA A 159 -4.52 11.51 -7.63
N GLU A 160 -4.19 12.15 -8.74
CA GLU A 160 -5.15 12.87 -9.59
C GLU A 160 -6.22 11.94 -10.15
N GLN A 161 -5.84 10.73 -10.59
CA GLN A 161 -6.79 9.71 -11.04
C GLN A 161 -7.75 9.29 -9.92
N VAL A 162 -7.24 9.01 -8.71
CA VAL A 162 -8.07 8.65 -7.55
C VAL A 162 -9.01 9.80 -7.18
N MET A 163 -8.53 11.05 -7.19
CA MET A 163 -9.39 12.22 -6.95
C MET A 163 -10.48 12.36 -8.01
N GLY A 164 -10.15 12.14 -9.28
CA GLY A 164 -11.11 12.11 -10.36
C GLY A 164 -12.17 11.01 -10.16
N ASP A 165 -11.74 9.81 -9.80
CA ASP A 165 -12.62 8.68 -9.53
C ASP A 165 -13.54 8.92 -8.31
N LEU A 166 -13.04 9.54 -7.24
CA LEU A 166 -13.83 9.88 -6.06
C LEU A 166 -14.86 10.99 -6.33
N GLY A 167 -14.53 11.93 -7.22
CA GLY A 167 -15.40 13.04 -7.58
C GLY A 167 -16.44 12.71 -8.67
N ALA A 168 -16.10 11.82 -9.60
CA ALA A 168 -16.92 11.54 -10.79
C ALA A 168 -17.67 10.20 -10.72
N ARG A 169 -17.24 9.25 -9.89
CA ARG A 169 -17.80 7.89 -9.84
C ARG A 169 -18.52 7.62 -8.54
N ASP A 170 -19.68 6.98 -8.64
CA ASP A 170 -20.37 6.44 -7.46
C ASP A 170 -19.65 5.19 -6.90
N VAL A 171 -20.09 4.71 -5.72
CA VAL A 171 -19.50 3.54 -5.06
C VAL A 171 -19.59 2.29 -5.94
N GLY A 172 -20.67 2.14 -6.73
CA GLY A 172 -20.83 1.00 -7.63
C GLY A 172 -19.82 1.03 -8.77
N GLN A 173 -19.64 2.17 -9.38
CA GLN A 173 -18.67 2.37 -10.46
C GLN A 173 -17.22 2.13 -9.99
N ARG A 174 -16.88 2.61 -8.78
CA ARG A 174 -15.56 2.35 -8.17
C ARG A 174 -15.34 0.88 -7.84
N LEU A 175 -16.38 0.21 -7.33
CA LEU A 175 -16.33 -1.23 -7.06
C LEU A 175 -16.17 -2.03 -8.36
N ALA A 176 -16.94 -1.71 -9.41
CA ALA A 176 -16.82 -2.36 -10.71
C ALA A 176 -15.39 -2.21 -11.28
N ALA A 177 -14.82 -1.00 -11.22
CA ALA A 177 -13.45 -0.75 -11.68
C ALA A 177 -12.41 -1.57 -10.90
N GLU A 178 -12.59 -1.73 -9.58
CA GLU A 178 -11.70 -2.53 -8.74
C GLU A 178 -11.81 -4.03 -9.08
N LEU A 179 -13.01 -4.55 -9.28
CA LEU A 179 -13.23 -5.94 -9.70
C LEU A 179 -12.59 -6.23 -11.06
N VAL A 180 -12.76 -5.36 -12.04
CA VAL A 180 -12.13 -5.48 -13.38
C VAL A 180 -10.61 -5.45 -13.26
N ARG A 181 -10.05 -4.58 -12.43
CA ARG A 181 -8.59 -4.49 -12.20
C ARG A 181 -8.04 -5.75 -11.54
N ALA A 182 -8.72 -6.26 -10.51
CA ALA A 182 -8.33 -7.48 -9.81
C ALA A 182 -8.36 -8.72 -10.72
N ALA A 183 -9.32 -8.80 -11.62
CA ALA A 183 -9.41 -9.87 -12.62
C ALA A 183 -8.21 -9.84 -13.59
N ARG A 184 -7.80 -8.65 -14.04
CA ARG A 184 -6.60 -8.49 -14.90
C ARG A 184 -5.31 -8.87 -14.18
N GLY A 185 -5.13 -8.46 -12.92
CA GLY A 185 -3.95 -8.81 -12.12
C GLY A 185 -3.81 -10.32 -11.87
N ALA A 186 -4.91 -11.03 -11.70
CA ALA A 186 -4.91 -12.49 -11.58
C ALA A 186 -4.47 -13.19 -12.88
N CYS A 187 -4.67 -12.56 -14.04
CA CYS A 187 -4.28 -13.05 -15.35
C CYS A 187 -2.76 -12.95 -15.60
N GLU A 188 -2.14 -11.85 -15.25
CA GLU A 188 -0.70 -11.63 -15.44
C GLU A 188 0.15 -12.64 -14.66
N CYS A 189 -0.30 -13.03 -13.46
CA CYS A 189 0.39 -14.03 -12.64
C CYS A 189 0.23 -15.49 -13.14
N SER A 190 -0.81 -15.79 -13.94
CA SER A 190 -1.14 -17.15 -14.36
C SER A 190 -0.88 -17.47 -15.84
N GLY A 191 -0.49 -16.48 -16.65
CA GLY A 191 -0.25 -16.64 -18.10
C GLY A 191 -1.50 -17.01 -18.90
N ARG A 192 -2.70 -16.90 -18.30
CA ARG A 192 -4.00 -17.15 -18.95
C ARG A 192 -4.64 -15.84 -19.43
N ARG A 193 -5.39 -15.90 -20.51
CA ARG A 193 -6.26 -14.79 -20.94
C ARG A 193 -7.35 -14.59 -19.89
N GLU A 194 -7.71 -13.35 -19.63
CA GLU A 194 -8.69 -12.82 -18.65
C GLU A 194 -9.37 -13.88 -17.75
N SER A 195 -9.17 -13.74 -16.45
CA SER A 195 -9.76 -14.65 -15.47
C SER A 195 -11.16 -14.14 -15.09
N ASP A 196 -12.16 -15.01 -15.15
CA ASP A 196 -13.51 -14.73 -14.62
C ASP A 196 -13.53 -14.61 -13.09
N THR A 197 -12.37 -14.64 -12.43
CA THR A 197 -12.26 -14.59 -10.98
C THR A 197 -11.40 -13.40 -10.57
N ALA A 198 -11.98 -12.46 -9.85
CA ALA A 198 -11.27 -11.42 -9.14
C ALA A 198 -10.85 -11.92 -7.75
N ILE A 199 -9.57 -11.79 -7.44
CA ILE A 199 -9.05 -12.06 -6.10
C ILE A 199 -8.84 -10.73 -5.40
N LEU A 200 -9.67 -10.46 -4.40
CA LEU A 200 -9.63 -9.22 -3.64
C LEU A 200 -8.75 -9.39 -2.41
N ALA A 201 -7.74 -8.54 -2.28
CA ALA A 201 -6.82 -8.58 -1.15
C ALA A 201 -7.43 -7.92 0.09
N GLY A 202 -7.28 -8.59 1.24
CA GLY A 202 -7.60 -8.05 2.56
C GLY A 202 -9.09 -8.10 2.97
N PRO A 203 -9.40 -7.65 4.19
CA PRO A 203 -10.75 -7.60 4.74
C PRO A 203 -11.68 -6.63 3.98
N TRP A 204 -13.00 -6.85 4.06
CA TRP A 204 -13.99 -5.93 3.44
C TRP A 204 -13.90 -4.49 3.98
N ALA A 205 -13.50 -4.32 5.23
CA ALA A 205 -13.28 -3.00 5.82
C ALA A 205 -12.15 -2.24 5.12
N GLU A 206 -11.06 -2.92 4.78
CA GLU A 206 -9.95 -2.34 4.03
C GLU A 206 -10.35 -1.98 2.60
N MET A 207 -11.13 -2.85 1.95
CA MET A 207 -11.67 -2.55 0.63
C MET A 207 -12.62 -1.34 0.66
N ALA A 208 -13.52 -1.27 1.64
CA ALA A 208 -14.38 -0.12 1.82
C ALA A 208 -13.58 1.17 2.01
N ALA A 209 -12.51 1.12 2.83
CA ALA A 209 -11.61 2.25 3.04
C ALA A 209 -10.87 2.67 1.74
N ARG A 210 -10.43 1.70 0.91
CA ARG A 210 -9.83 2.00 -0.41
C ARG A 210 -10.83 2.62 -1.38
N LEU A 211 -12.08 2.16 -1.36
CA LEU A 211 -13.15 2.68 -2.21
C LEU A 211 -13.76 3.98 -1.67
N GLY A 212 -13.28 4.52 -0.52
CA GLY A 212 -13.81 5.73 0.10
C GLY A 212 -15.27 5.58 0.52
N THR A 213 -15.65 4.42 1.09
CA THR A 213 -17.01 4.10 1.51
C THR A 213 -17.05 3.37 2.85
N THR A 214 -18.23 3.00 3.33
CA THR A 214 -18.36 2.18 4.54
C THR A 214 -18.55 0.70 4.20
N PRO A 215 -18.17 -0.24 5.11
CA PRO A 215 -18.38 -1.67 4.90
C PRO A 215 -19.82 -2.03 4.59
N GLU A 216 -20.78 -1.36 5.23
CA GLU A 216 -22.22 -1.58 5.00
C GLU A 216 -22.64 -1.15 3.59
N SER A 217 -22.13 -0.02 3.10
CA SER A 217 -22.39 0.47 1.74
C SER A 217 -21.76 -0.45 0.71
N LEU A 218 -20.54 -0.92 0.96
CA LEU A 218 -19.86 -1.89 0.11
C LEU A 218 -20.64 -3.22 0.05
N SER A 219 -21.06 -3.75 1.21
CA SER A 219 -21.84 -5.00 1.29
C SER A 219 -23.16 -4.89 0.52
N ARG A 220 -23.88 -3.77 0.68
CA ARG A 220 -25.10 -3.51 -0.11
C ARG A 220 -24.86 -3.48 -1.61
N ARG A 221 -23.76 -2.88 -2.05
CA ARG A 221 -23.44 -2.79 -3.48
C ARG A 221 -23.02 -4.13 -4.05
N LEU A 222 -22.26 -4.94 -3.29
CA LEU A 222 -21.92 -6.31 -3.68
C LEU A 222 -23.16 -7.18 -3.85
N ARG A 223 -24.14 -7.09 -2.93
CA ARG A 223 -25.43 -7.80 -3.07
C ARG A 223 -26.18 -7.35 -4.32
N ALA A 224 -26.25 -6.05 -4.58
CA ALA A 224 -26.89 -5.55 -5.79
C ALA A 224 -26.23 -6.14 -7.06
N PHE A 225 -24.90 -6.22 -7.12
CA PHE A 225 -24.20 -6.82 -8.24
C PHE A 225 -24.45 -8.35 -8.37
N GLU A 226 -24.68 -9.05 -7.24
CA GLU A 226 -25.10 -10.46 -7.27
C GLU A 226 -26.55 -10.60 -7.78
N ASP A 227 -27.46 -9.78 -7.28
CA ASP A 227 -28.87 -9.78 -7.70
C ASP A 227 -29.02 -9.43 -9.19
N GLU A 228 -28.16 -8.55 -9.71
CA GLU A 228 -28.08 -8.21 -11.13
C GLU A 228 -27.35 -9.28 -11.98
N GLY A 229 -26.80 -10.33 -11.35
CA GLY A 229 -26.07 -11.41 -12.05
C GLY A 229 -24.69 -11.00 -12.58
N LEU A 230 -24.09 -9.93 -12.11
CA LEU A 230 -22.80 -9.43 -12.56
C LEU A 230 -21.62 -10.18 -11.92
N ILE A 231 -21.83 -10.62 -10.68
CA ILE A 231 -20.83 -11.36 -9.89
C ILE A 231 -21.49 -12.52 -9.13
N SER A 232 -20.66 -13.43 -8.64
CA SER A 232 -21.06 -14.46 -7.68
C SER A 232 -20.01 -14.58 -6.59
N ARG A 233 -20.44 -14.72 -5.33
CA ARG A 233 -19.57 -14.96 -4.18
C ARG A 233 -19.75 -16.40 -3.71
N PRO A 234 -18.81 -17.32 -4.01
CA PRO A 234 -18.98 -18.75 -3.74
C PRO A 234 -18.94 -19.12 -2.25
N PHE A 235 -18.58 -18.15 -1.36
CA PHE A 235 -18.48 -18.38 0.09
C PHE A 235 -19.35 -17.38 0.86
N PRO A 236 -20.18 -17.84 1.83
CA PRO A 236 -21.02 -16.96 2.63
C PRO A 236 -20.20 -16.03 3.55
N GLU A 237 -20.77 -14.86 3.87
CA GLU A 237 -20.16 -13.81 4.68
C GLU A 237 -19.66 -14.28 6.06
N ALA A 238 -20.22 -15.36 6.61
CA ALA A 238 -19.83 -15.92 7.91
C ALA A 238 -18.42 -16.52 7.96
N GLU A 239 -17.83 -16.90 6.82
CA GLU A 239 -16.45 -17.36 6.71
C GLU A 239 -15.46 -16.26 6.28
N ALA A 240 -15.95 -15.05 6.17
CA ALA A 240 -15.24 -13.91 5.61
C ALA A 240 -14.15 -13.31 6.52
N ASP A 241 -14.02 -13.79 7.74
CA ASP A 241 -13.05 -13.29 8.73
C ASP A 241 -11.72 -14.08 8.72
N SER A 242 -11.60 -15.08 7.84
CA SER A 242 -10.33 -15.76 7.62
C SER A 242 -9.45 -14.96 6.68
N ASP A 243 -8.17 -14.91 6.96
CA ASP A 243 -7.06 -14.25 6.25
C ASP A 243 -6.87 -14.72 4.78
N ARG A 244 -7.87 -15.38 4.21
CA ARG A 244 -7.85 -15.89 2.82
C ARG A 244 -8.33 -14.81 1.85
N ALA A 245 -7.57 -14.62 0.79
CA ALA A 245 -7.95 -13.78 -0.33
C ALA A 245 -9.40 -14.08 -0.76
N ARG A 246 -10.24 -13.04 -0.74
CA ARG A 246 -11.67 -13.16 -1.07
C ARG A 246 -11.82 -13.31 -2.56
N ARG A 247 -12.44 -14.40 -2.97
CA ARG A 247 -12.72 -14.68 -4.39
C ARG A 247 -14.11 -14.18 -4.73
N VAL A 248 -14.17 -13.37 -5.77
CA VAL A 248 -15.41 -12.96 -6.42
C VAL A 248 -15.34 -13.49 -7.85
N VAL A 249 -16.31 -14.30 -8.24
CA VAL A 249 -16.43 -14.76 -9.61
C VAL A 249 -17.17 -13.70 -10.41
N ILE A 250 -16.57 -13.23 -11.48
CA ILE A 250 -17.18 -12.30 -12.41
C ILE A 250 -18.01 -13.11 -13.40
N VAL A 251 -19.29 -12.81 -13.45
CA VAL A 251 -20.27 -13.49 -14.34
C VAL A 251 -20.40 -12.70 -15.65
N ASP A 252 -20.44 -11.38 -15.57
CA ASP A 252 -20.54 -10.50 -16.73
C ASP A 252 -19.47 -9.39 -16.67
N LEU A 253 -18.32 -9.66 -17.28
CA LEU A 253 -17.18 -8.74 -17.30
C LEU A 253 -17.46 -7.51 -18.17
N GLU A 254 -18.16 -7.67 -19.28
CA GLU A 254 -18.43 -6.55 -20.20
C GLU A 254 -19.35 -5.54 -19.53
N ARG A 255 -20.39 -6.02 -18.85
CA ARG A 255 -21.30 -5.15 -18.11
C ARG A 255 -20.61 -4.46 -16.95
N LEU A 256 -19.68 -5.13 -16.24
CA LEU A 256 -18.87 -4.48 -15.21
C LEU A 256 -17.95 -3.41 -15.79
N ARG A 257 -17.39 -3.59 -16.98
CA ARG A 257 -16.61 -2.56 -17.68
C ARG A 257 -17.47 -1.34 -18.02
N GLU A 258 -18.65 -1.55 -18.56
CA GLU A 258 -19.58 -0.46 -18.84
C GLU A 258 -19.92 0.35 -17.59
N ILE A 259 -20.24 -0.33 -16.48
CA ILE A 259 -20.52 0.32 -15.19
C ILE A 259 -19.29 1.08 -14.68
N ALA A 260 -18.10 0.51 -14.83
CA ALA A 260 -16.84 1.13 -14.46
C ALA A 260 -16.44 2.31 -15.37
N GLY A 261 -17.09 2.46 -16.52
CA GLY A 261 -16.71 3.45 -17.53
C GLY A 261 -15.33 3.15 -18.16
N LEU A 262 -15.05 1.87 -18.44
CA LEU A 262 -13.78 1.36 -18.97
C LEU A 262 -13.98 0.73 -20.37
#